data_debd072f4c64d4b29c54e333d2451d45
#
_entry.id   debd072f4c64d4b29c54e333d2451d45
#
_cell.length_a   1.000
_cell.length_b   1.000
_cell.length_c   1.000
_cell.angle_alpha   90.00
_cell.angle_beta   90.00
_cell.angle_gamma   90.00
#
_symmetry.space_group_name_H-M   'P 1'
#
loop_
_entity.id
_entity.type
_entity.pdbx_description
1 polymer ?
#
loop_
_entity_poly.entity_id
_entity_poly.type
_entity_poly.pdbx_seq_one_letter_code
_entity_poly.pdbx_strand_id
1 'polypeptide(L)'
;MSKHQNILSMKKAIILLCVPFLLFSCKGTENEQNQNQQQGQVTEIDETVEQQSLSAPIELEVILDNVRIRDVAGLGGKEVARLPKKAKVIFNGIFSDFTDKIKLRGIQYDDPWLKVRTTKGVEGWIYGASVKFDANNVGADLYNQLITKRLTKFFGTKIVFEIEQYQKSFKAAKTDRDLALVYRNNKKLCDVMNEKFNEFFEVEDFDSDYPDLFWIDDPIPAMTLGLVAEGTMYQIFTNIDDLIKKSATTKGEIDNDFTKLLKDYYDGDVEYYFASYYLQTWDYGGYSLLGQGKHNALLNKLDKLAIKSDLFTPEIKQLKTNLLDDITNGAEYGENSETILKELDEITKGKYKIITATELTTLKNRRPMFEKPEDYEIQVFMKDF
;
A
#
# COMPACT_ATOMS: atom_id res chain seq x y z
N MET A 1 10.65 44.92 -6.33
CA MET A 1 12.11 44.63 -6.28
C MET A 1 12.27 43.18 -5.84
N SER A 2 12.76 42.37 -6.75
CA SER A 2 12.91 40.92 -6.64
C SER A 2 13.98 40.54 -5.61
N LYS A 3 13.72 39.48 -4.81
CA LYS A 3 14.79 38.65 -4.23
C LYS A 3 14.35 37.19 -4.30
N HIS A 4 14.87 36.49 -5.28
CA HIS A 4 14.97 35.03 -5.31
C HIS A 4 15.84 34.56 -4.16
N GLN A 5 15.38 33.59 -3.37
CA GLN A 5 16.24 32.82 -2.48
C GLN A 5 16.36 31.40 -2.97
N ASN A 6 17.63 30.99 -3.05
CA ASN A 6 18.15 29.74 -3.56
C ASN A 6 17.74 28.55 -2.67
N ILE A 7 17.20 27.52 -3.29
CA ILE A 7 17.04 26.19 -2.68
C ILE A 7 18.39 25.46 -2.82
N LEU A 8 19.02 25.19 -1.70
CA LEU A 8 20.26 24.41 -1.63
C LEU A 8 19.96 22.92 -1.91
N SER A 9 20.53 22.44 -3.00
CA SER A 9 20.60 21.02 -3.34
C SER A 9 21.55 20.28 -2.38
N MET A 10 21.03 19.40 -1.53
CA MET A 10 21.83 18.44 -0.78
C MET A 10 22.15 17.22 -1.66
N LYS A 11 23.36 17.20 -2.21
CA LYS A 11 23.93 16.01 -2.86
C LYS A 11 24.24 14.94 -1.82
N LYS A 12 23.53 13.81 -1.87
CA LYS A 12 23.86 12.61 -1.10
C LYS A 12 25.07 11.94 -1.75
N ALA A 13 26.15 11.80 -0.99
CA ALA A 13 27.32 11.03 -1.38
C ALA A 13 27.01 9.53 -1.27
N ILE A 14 27.07 8.82 -2.39
CA ILE A 14 26.99 7.36 -2.46
C ILE A 14 28.39 6.81 -2.19
N ILE A 15 28.58 6.14 -1.07
CA ILE A 15 29.78 5.36 -0.78
C ILE A 15 29.64 3.99 -1.43
N LEU A 16 30.40 3.78 -2.50
CA LEU A 16 30.49 2.51 -3.21
C LEU A 16 31.47 1.61 -2.45
N LEU A 17 30.96 0.56 -1.79
CA LEU A 17 31.80 -0.48 -1.18
C LEU A 17 32.05 -1.57 -2.23
N CYS A 18 33.27 -1.60 -2.78
CA CYS A 18 33.75 -2.68 -3.63
C CYS A 18 34.11 -3.90 -2.80
N VAL A 19 33.43 -5.02 -3.01
CA VAL A 19 33.82 -6.33 -2.49
C VAL A 19 34.47 -7.12 -3.65
N PRO A 20 35.70 -7.64 -3.49
CA PRO A 20 36.34 -8.40 -4.56
C PRO A 20 35.80 -9.83 -4.61
N PHE A 21 35.34 -10.22 -5.78
CA PHE A 21 35.03 -11.61 -6.13
C PHE A 21 36.34 -12.40 -6.35
N LEU A 22 36.57 -13.40 -5.51
CA LEU A 22 37.61 -14.40 -5.74
C LEU A 22 37.10 -15.44 -6.73
N LEU A 23 37.72 -15.44 -7.90
CA LEU A 23 37.54 -16.47 -8.92
C LEU A 23 38.35 -17.72 -8.53
N PHE A 24 37.69 -18.83 -8.23
CA PHE A 24 38.33 -20.12 -8.22
C PHE A 24 38.30 -20.72 -9.64
N SER A 25 39.49 -20.83 -10.24
CA SER A 25 39.74 -21.53 -11.48
C SER A 25 40.01 -22.99 -11.16
N CYS A 26 39.21 -23.91 -11.71
CA CYS A 26 39.60 -25.34 -11.83
C CYS A 26 39.89 -25.65 -13.28
N LYS A 27 41.16 -26.02 -13.54
CA LYS A 27 41.64 -26.64 -14.75
C LYS A 27 41.23 -28.13 -14.79
N GLY A 28 40.81 -28.61 -15.95
CA GLY A 28 40.61 -30.04 -16.23
C GLY A 28 40.55 -30.29 -17.70
N THR A 29 41.66 -30.62 -18.22
CA THR A 29 42.11 -31.57 -19.29
C THR A 29 41.22 -31.79 -20.51
N GLU A 30 41.85 -31.51 -21.64
CA GLU A 30 41.46 -31.90 -23.00
C GLU A 30 41.48 -33.42 -23.19
N ASN A 31 40.56 -33.96 -23.98
CA ASN A 31 40.78 -35.08 -24.84
C ASN A 31 39.91 -34.99 -26.11
N GLU A 32 40.59 -35.21 -27.20
CA GLU A 32 40.14 -35.09 -28.58
C GLU A 32 39.24 -36.26 -29.06
N GLN A 33 38.52 -35.93 -30.11
CA GLN A 33 38.06 -36.76 -31.26
C GLN A 33 36.92 -37.78 -31.05
N ASN A 34 35.74 -37.48 -31.64
CA ASN A 34 35.32 -38.25 -32.84
C ASN A 34 34.12 -37.60 -33.53
N GLN A 35 34.26 -37.41 -34.84
CA GLN A 35 33.20 -37.02 -35.76
C GLN A 35 32.23 -38.18 -35.93
N ASN A 36 30.92 -37.91 -35.79
CA ASN A 36 29.91 -38.66 -36.52
C ASN A 36 28.72 -37.73 -36.82
N GLN A 37 28.50 -37.53 -38.11
CA GLN A 37 27.32 -36.90 -38.67
C GLN A 37 26.12 -37.83 -38.41
N GLN A 38 25.11 -37.29 -37.69
CA GLN A 38 23.75 -37.80 -37.79
C GLN A 38 22.80 -36.60 -37.90
N GLN A 39 22.10 -36.59 -39.03
CA GLN A 39 20.92 -35.74 -39.26
C GLN A 39 19.91 -35.95 -38.13
N GLY A 40 19.79 -34.98 -37.28
CA GLY A 40 18.75 -34.94 -36.24
C GLY A 40 17.52 -34.24 -36.78
N GLN A 41 16.43 -34.96 -36.83
CA GLN A 41 15.07 -34.46 -36.99
C GLN A 41 14.83 -33.28 -36.03
N VAL A 42 14.34 -32.21 -36.61
CA VAL A 42 13.72 -31.13 -35.87
C VAL A 42 12.42 -31.71 -35.30
N THR A 43 12.43 -32.10 -34.04
CA THR A 43 11.23 -32.33 -33.25
C THR A 43 10.66 -30.97 -32.95
N GLU A 44 9.56 -30.57 -33.60
CA GLU A 44 8.66 -29.56 -33.14
C GLU A 44 8.30 -29.90 -31.69
N ILE A 45 8.79 -29.09 -30.73
CA ILE A 45 8.27 -29.10 -29.37
C ILE A 45 6.91 -28.44 -29.48
N ASP A 46 5.87 -29.25 -29.55
CA ASP A 46 4.49 -28.86 -29.35
C ASP A 46 4.36 -28.40 -27.89
N GLU A 47 4.55 -27.11 -27.67
CA GLU A 47 4.20 -26.46 -26.40
C GLU A 47 2.67 -26.47 -26.25
N THR A 48 2.13 -27.65 -25.99
CA THR A 48 0.78 -27.75 -25.42
C THR A 48 0.84 -27.22 -24.01
N VAL A 49 0.56 -25.92 -23.87
CA VAL A 49 0.16 -25.30 -22.60
C VAL A 49 -1.01 -26.15 -22.09
N GLU A 50 -0.79 -26.93 -21.03
CA GLU A 50 -1.86 -27.63 -20.32
C GLU A 50 -2.90 -26.60 -19.88
N GLN A 51 -3.94 -26.44 -20.70
CA GLN A 51 -5.12 -25.70 -20.33
C GLN A 51 -5.81 -26.49 -19.23
N GLN A 52 -5.69 -26.03 -17.99
CA GLN A 52 -6.52 -26.52 -16.90
C GLN A 52 -7.99 -26.30 -17.30
N SER A 53 -8.65 -27.35 -17.76
CA SER A 53 -10.09 -27.33 -18.00
C SER A 53 -10.77 -27.14 -16.65
N LEU A 54 -11.50 -26.03 -16.49
CA LEU A 54 -12.36 -25.83 -15.33
C LEU A 54 -13.34 -26.99 -15.20
N SER A 55 -13.50 -27.51 -14.00
CA SER A 55 -14.38 -28.64 -13.69
C SER A 55 -15.87 -28.32 -13.93
N ALA A 56 -16.25 -27.03 -14.01
CA ALA A 56 -17.58 -26.56 -14.35
C ALA A 56 -17.53 -25.21 -15.09
N PRO A 57 -18.45 -24.94 -16.02
CA PRO A 57 -18.54 -23.64 -16.68
C PRO A 57 -18.91 -22.52 -15.69
N ILE A 58 -18.22 -21.38 -15.79
CA ILE A 58 -18.44 -20.23 -14.94
C ILE A 58 -19.34 -19.23 -15.67
N GLU A 59 -20.52 -18.94 -15.11
CA GLU A 59 -21.39 -17.90 -15.63
C GLU A 59 -20.99 -16.53 -15.10
N LEU A 60 -20.76 -15.59 -16.03
CA LEU A 60 -20.46 -14.19 -15.72
C LEU A 60 -21.58 -13.29 -16.23
N GLU A 61 -21.86 -12.21 -15.52
CA GLU A 61 -22.83 -11.19 -15.91
C GLU A 61 -22.15 -9.99 -16.55
N VAL A 62 -22.65 -9.56 -17.70
CA VAL A 62 -22.23 -8.33 -18.38
C VAL A 62 -22.76 -7.12 -17.60
N ILE A 63 -21.86 -6.21 -17.18
CA ILE A 63 -22.20 -5.05 -16.34
C ILE A 63 -22.39 -3.75 -17.13
N LEU A 64 -22.06 -3.74 -18.41
CA LEU A 64 -22.18 -2.58 -19.30
C LEU A 64 -23.12 -2.86 -20.48
N ASP A 65 -23.66 -1.81 -21.10
CA ASP A 65 -24.43 -1.94 -22.33
C ASP A 65 -23.53 -1.96 -23.57
N ASN A 66 -24.01 -2.61 -24.64
CA ASN A 66 -23.34 -2.64 -25.93
C ASN A 66 -21.92 -3.26 -25.91
N VAL A 67 -21.69 -4.23 -25.01
CA VAL A 67 -20.40 -4.91 -24.90
C VAL A 67 -20.16 -5.80 -26.11
N ARG A 68 -18.99 -5.64 -26.74
CA ARG A 68 -18.59 -6.38 -27.93
C ARG A 68 -17.92 -7.68 -27.55
N ILE A 69 -18.31 -8.78 -28.19
CA ILE A 69 -17.52 -10.01 -28.23
C ILE A 69 -16.76 -10.03 -29.55
N ARG A 70 -15.47 -10.36 -29.50
CA ARG A 70 -14.56 -10.32 -30.64
C ARG A 70 -14.04 -11.72 -30.95
N ASP A 71 -13.70 -11.97 -32.22
CA ASP A 71 -13.16 -13.26 -32.68
C ASP A 71 -11.78 -13.58 -32.06
N VAL A 72 -10.94 -12.56 -31.84
CA VAL A 72 -9.65 -12.67 -31.18
C VAL A 72 -9.56 -11.67 -30.02
N ALA A 73 -8.69 -11.95 -29.04
CA ALA A 73 -8.43 -11.01 -27.95
C ALA A 73 -7.82 -9.70 -28.49
N GLY A 74 -8.20 -8.58 -27.86
CA GLY A 74 -7.67 -7.26 -28.23
C GLY A 74 -8.63 -6.41 -29.03
N LEU A 75 -8.31 -5.09 -29.09
CA LEU A 75 -9.12 -4.09 -29.79
C LEU A 75 -9.18 -4.31 -31.30
N GLY A 76 -8.21 -5.00 -31.89
CA GLY A 76 -8.15 -5.32 -33.30
C GLY A 76 -9.07 -6.47 -33.75
N GLY A 77 -9.62 -7.26 -32.83
CA GLY A 77 -10.54 -8.35 -33.13
C GLY A 77 -11.86 -7.86 -33.75
N LYS A 78 -12.41 -8.64 -34.70
CA LYS A 78 -13.71 -8.33 -35.33
C LYS A 78 -14.84 -8.62 -34.35
N GLU A 79 -15.86 -7.80 -34.35
CA GLU A 79 -17.09 -8.03 -33.58
C GLU A 79 -17.82 -9.26 -34.12
N VAL A 80 -18.06 -10.26 -33.26
CA VAL A 80 -18.84 -11.46 -33.59
C VAL A 80 -20.19 -11.48 -32.85
N ALA A 81 -20.30 -10.71 -31.76
CA ALA A 81 -21.58 -10.49 -31.07
C ALA A 81 -21.54 -9.19 -30.28
N ARG A 82 -22.75 -8.71 -29.91
CA ARG A 82 -22.92 -7.56 -29.03
C ARG A 82 -23.94 -7.89 -27.95
N LEU A 83 -23.60 -7.56 -26.70
CA LEU A 83 -24.40 -7.93 -25.53
C LEU A 83 -24.91 -6.70 -24.79
N PRO A 84 -26.17 -6.73 -24.33
CA PRO A 84 -26.71 -5.73 -23.42
C PRO A 84 -26.20 -5.97 -21.99
N LYS A 85 -26.35 -4.97 -21.12
CA LYS A 85 -26.19 -5.12 -19.68
C LYS A 85 -27.08 -6.25 -19.15
N LYS A 86 -26.60 -6.98 -18.14
CA LYS A 86 -27.23 -8.17 -17.54
C LYS A 86 -27.26 -9.43 -18.43
N ALA A 87 -26.72 -9.37 -19.65
CA ALA A 87 -26.51 -10.59 -20.43
C ALA A 87 -25.59 -11.55 -19.67
N LYS A 88 -25.81 -12.86 -19.88
CA LYS A 88 -24.96 -13.91 -19.31
C LYS A 88 -24.03 -14.47 -20.37
N VAL A 89 -22.79 -14.74 -19.97
CA VAL A 89 -21.78 -15.43 -20.78
C VAL A 89 -21.14 -16.54 -19.96
N ILE A 90 -20.74 -17.59 -20.64
CA ILE A 90 -20.02 -18.71 -20.04
C ILE A 90 -18.53 -18.49 -20.27
N PHE A 91 -17.77 -18.32 -19.20
CA PHE A 91 -16.33 -18.20 -19.21
C PHE A 91 -15.71 -19.60 -19.09
N ASN A 92 -14.71 -19.90 -19.92
CA ASN A 92 -14.07 -21.22 -20.00
C ASN A 92 -12.69 -21.28 -19.31
N GLY A 93 -12.35 -20.25 -18.51
CA GLY A 93 -11.09 -20.22 -17.77
C GLY A 93 -9.89 -19.68 -18.56
N ILE A 94 -10.08 -19.28 -19.82
CA ILE A 94 -8.99 -18.77 -20.66
C ILE A 94 -9.06 -17.26 -20.73
N PHE A 95 -7.95 -16.60 -20.44
CA PHE A 95 -7.78 -15.15 -20.60
C PHE A 95 -6.49 -14.83 -21.37
N SER A 96 -6.44 -13.62 -21.96
CA SER A 96 -5.27 -13.19 -22.70
C SER A 96 -4.04 -13.11 -21.79
N ASP A 97 -2.86 -13.30 -22.37
CA ASP A 97 -1.56 -13.09 -21.72
C ASP A 97 -1.14 -11.62 -21.68
N PHE A 98 -1.94 -10.73 -22.27
CA PHE A 98 -1.78 -9.29 -22.25
C PHE A 98 -3.06 -8.61 -21.72
N THR A 99 -2.94 -7.32 -21.35
CA THR A 99 -4.03 -6.44 -20.95
C THR A 99 -4.12 -5.29 -21.96
N ASP A 100 -5.33 -4.71 -22.11
CA ASP A 100 -5.57 -3.50 -22.87
C ASP A 100 -6.07 -2.39 -21.96
N LYS A 101 -5.57 -1.17 -22.19
CA LYS A 101 -6.10 0.03 -21.54
C LYS A 101 -7.33 0.51 -22.31
N ILE A 102 -8.51 0.33 -21.74
CA ILE A 102 -9.78 0.74 -22.36
C ILE A 102 -10.55 1.65 -21.42
N LYS A 103 -10.93 2.84 -21.93
CA LYS A 103 -11.79 3.76 -21.22
C LYS A 103 -13.25 3.32 -21.37
N LEU A 104 -13.89 2.97 -20.27
CA LEU A 104 -15.29 2.56 -20.18
C LEU A 104 -16.06 3.54 -19.29
N ARG A 105 -16.97 4.33 -19.91
CA ARG A 105 -17.79 5.33 -19.21
C ARG A 105 -17.00 6.30 -18.34
N GLY A 106 -15.89 6.79 -18.87
CA GLY A 106 -15.06 7.75 -18.19
C GLY A 106 -13.93 7.13 -17.32
N ILE A 107 -14.02 5.85 -16.98
CA ILE A 107 -13.01 5.14 -16.17
C ILE A 107 -12.07 4.37 -17.09
N GLN A 108 -10.78 4.52 -16.89
CA GLN A 108 -9.76 3.75 -17.60
C GLN A 108 -9.47 2.45 -16.84
N TYR A 109 -9.61 1.32 -17.54
CA TYR A 109 -9.27 -0.02 -17.03
C TYR A 109 -8.05 -0.55 -17.76
N ASP A 110 -7.30 -1.45 -17.13
CA ASP A 110 -6.17 -2.19 -17.72
C ASP A 110 -6.38 -3.69 -17.45
N ASP A 111 -7.27 -4.30 -18.23
CA ASP A 111 -7.77 -5.66 -17.99
C ASP A 111 -7.43 -6.63 -19.13
N PRO A 112 -7.33 -7.93 -18.81
CA PRO A 112 -7.23 -8.98 -19.82
C PRO A 112 -8.55 -9.18 -20.57
N TRP A 113 -8.48 -9.86 -21.70
CA TRP A 113 -9.64 -10.38 -22.42
C TRP A 113 -9.96 -11.79 -21.93
N LEU A 114 -11.26 -12.09 -21.77
CA LEU A 114 -11.77 -13.39 -21.32
C LEU A 114 -12.37 -14.13 -22.48
N LYS A 115 -11.99 -15.39 -22.69
CA LYS A 115 -12.62 -16.22 -23.71
C LYS A 115 -13.96 -16.75 -23.20
N VAL A 116 -15.03 -16.40 -23.88
CA VAL A 116 -16.39 -16.69 -23.43
C VAL A 116 -17.24 -17.28 -24.54
N ARG A 117 -18.35 -17.94 -24.14
CA ARG A 117 -19.41 -18.37 -25.03
C ARG A 117 -20.72 -17.72 -24.59
N THR A 118 -21.44 -17.12 -25.51
CA THR A 118 -22.78 -16.56 -25.24
C THR A 118 -23.81 -17.67 -25.04
N THR A 119 -24.96 -17.32 -24.45
CA THR A 119 -26.10 -18.23 -24.34
C THR A 119 -26.67 -18.70 -25.71
N LYS A 120 -26.35 -17.96 -26.80
CA LYS A 120 -26.67 -18.33 -28.18
C LYS A 120 -25.58 -19.18 -28.86
N GLY A 121 -24.54 -19.59 -28.11
CA GLY A 121 -23.45 -20.43 -28.62
C GLY A 121 -22.36 -19.70 -29.38
N VAL A 122 -22.36 -18.36 -29.47
CA VAL A 122 -21.28 -17.60 -30.12
C VAL A 122 -20.06 -17.58 -29.17
N GLU A 123 -18.93 -18.04 -29.67
CA GLU A 123 -17.64 -17.98 -28.96
C GLU A 123 -16.84 -16.75 -29.37
N GLY A 124 -16.06 -16.24 -28.42
CA GLY A 124 -15.18 -15.10 -28.67
C GLY A 124 -14.58 -14.53 -27.39
N TRP A 125 -14.08 -13.33 -27.47
CA TRP A 125 -13.38 -12.65 -26.40
C TRP A 125 -14.15 -11.41 -25.93
N ILE A 126 -14.33 -11.30 -24.63
CA ILE A 126 -14.94 -10.14 -23.96
C ILE A 126 -13.89 -9.46 -23.09
N TYR A 127 -13.95 -8.14 -22.99
CA TYR A 127 -13.03 -7.38 -22.14
C TYR A 127 -13.35 -7.59 -20.64
N GLY A 128 -12.34 -7.85 -19.81
CA GLY A 128 -12.50 -8.24 -18.40
C GLY A 128 -13.31 -7.25 -17.58
N ALA A 129 -13.05 -5.93 -17.73
CA ALA A 129 -13.80 -4.91 -16.99
C ALA A 129 -15.27 -4.74 -17.44
N SER A 130 -15.72 -5.45 -18.46
CA SER A 130 -17.13 -5.41 -18.91
C SER A 130 -18.02 -6.48 -18.27
N VAL A 131 -17.45 -7.37 -17.45
CA VAL A 131 -18.17 -8.44 -16.76
C VAL A 131 -17.91 -8.39 -15.25
N LYS A 132 -18.86 -8.87 -14.46
CA LYS A 132 -18.71 -9.02 -13.03
C LYS A 132 -17.99 -10.34 -12.75
N PHE A 133 -16.77 -10.26 -12.21
CA PHE A 133 -16.07 -11.40 -11.63
C PHE A 133 -15.42 -11.02 -10.30
N ASP A 134 -15.51 -11.93 -9.34
CA ASP A 134 -14.87 -11.86 -8.03
C ASP A 134 -14.53 -13.28 -7.57
N ALA A 135 -13.89 -13.44 -6.41
CA ALA A 135 -13.51 -14.75 -5.91
C ALA A 135 -14.70 -15.70 -5.69
N ASN A 136 -15.91 -15.17 -5.48
CA ASN A 136 -17.10 -15.99 -5.24
C ASN A 136 -17.67 -16.57 -6.54
N ASN A 137 -17.58 -15.82 -7.66
CA ASN A 137 -18.14 -16.29 -8.92
C ASN A 137 -17.15 -17.01 -9.83
N VAL A 138 -15.85 -16.71 -9.76
CA VAL A 138 -14.83 -17.38 -10.59
C VAL A 138 -13.99 -18.40 -9.82
N GLY A 139 -14.11 -18.46 -8.49
CA GLY A 139 -13.26 -19.25 -7.62
C GLY A 139 -11.92 -18.58 -7.32
N ALA A 140 -11.37 -18.91 -6.15
CA ALA A 140 -10.18 -18.21 -5.63
C ALA A 140 -8.95 -18.33 -6.53
N ASP A 141 -8.72 -19.51 -7.13
CA ASP A 141 -7.52 -19.74 -7.94
C ASP A 141 -7.54 -18.91 -9.22
N LEU A 142 -8.68 -18.88 -9.92
CA LEU A 142 -8.82 -18.11 -11.14
C LEU A 142 -8.81 -16.60 -10.86
N TYR A 143 -9.51 -16.18 -9.80
CA TYR A 143 -9.46 -14.80 -9.34
C TYR A 143 -8.04 -14.35 -9.06
N ASN A 144 -7.26 -15.15 -8.32
CA ASN A 144 -5.86 -14.86 -8.04
C ASN A 144 -5.01 -14.74 -9.32
N GLN A 145 -5.25 -15.59 -10.33
CA GLN A 145 -4.54 -15.48 -11.61
C GLN A 145 -4.85 -14.17 -12.34
N LEU A 146 -6.14 -13.76 -12.37
CA LEU A 146 -6.54 -12.48 -12.98
C LEU A 146 -5.93 -11.28 -12.24
N ILE A 147 -5.98 -11.29 -10.92
CA ILE A 147 -5.38 -10.25 -10.09
C ILE A 147 -3.86 -10.21 -10.24
N THR A 148 -3.19 -11.36 -10.29
CA THR A 148 -1.75 -11.41 -10.52
C THR A 148 -1.38 -10.78 -11.87
N LYS A 149 -2.17 -10.97 -12.92
CA LYS A 149 -1.94 -10.30 -14.22
C LYS A 149 -2.07 -8.77 -14.08
N ARG A 150 -3.11 -8.26 -13.42
CA ARG A 150 -3.28 -6.83 -13.15
C ARG A 150 -2.13 -6.27 -12.33
N LEU A 151 -1.80 -6.92 -11.21
CA LEU A 151 -0.68 -6.52 -10.35
C LEU A 151 0.64 -6.51 -11.13
N THR A 152 0.92 -7.56 -11.93
CA THR A 152 2.14 -7.66 -12.73
C THR A 152 2.24 -6.55 -13.77
N LYS A 153 1.13 -6.22 -14.40
CA LYS A 153 1.08 -5.14 -15.38
C LYS A 153 1.37 -3.77 -14.76
N PHE A 154 0.85 -3.52 -13.56
CA PHE A 154 0.99 -2.24 -12.89
C PHE A 154 2.31 -2.12 -12.12
N PHE A 155 2.63 -3.11 -11.28
CA PHE A 155 3.79 -3.07 -10.37
C PHE A 155 5.04 -3.77 -10.89
N GLY A 156 4.91 -4.63 -11.90
CA GLY A 156 5.98 -5.50 -12.38
C GLY A 156 6.19 -6.75 -11.52
N THR A 157 6.92 -7.72 -12.08
CA THR A 157 7.09 -9.07 -11.49
C THR A 157 7.77 -9.06 -10.12
N LYS A 158 8.70 -8.13 -9.89
CA LYS A 158 9.45 -8.05 -8.62
C LYS A 158 8.53 -7.69 -7.45
N ILE A 159 7.71 -6.63 -7.60
CA ILE A 159 6.78 -6.20 -6.54
C ILE A 159 5.70 -7.26 -6.35
N VAL A 160 5.19 -7.87 -7.41
CA VAL A 160 4.22 -8.97 -7.32
C VAL A 160 4.76 -10.15 -6.52
N PHE A 161 6.01 -10.53 -6.72
CA PHE A 161 6.65 -11.56 -5.90
C PHE A 161 6.69 -11.15 -4.40
N GLU A 162 7.02 -9.90 -4.09
CA GLU A 162 7.01 -9.39 -2.71
C GLU A 162 5.58 -9.40 -2.12
N ILE A 163 4.55 -9.04 -2.91
CA ILE A 163 3.13 -9.15 -2.52
C ILE A 163 2.77 -10.61 -2.17
N GLU A 164 3.13 -11.57 -3.02
CA GLU A 164 2.85 -12.98 -2.76
C GLU A 164 3.55 -13.51 -1.49
N GLN A 165 4.80 -13.10 -1.23
CA GLN A 165 5.50 -13.46 0.00
C GLN A 165 4.82 -12.84 1.23
N TYR A 166 4.38 -11.59 1.11
CA TYR A 166 3.63 -10.91 2.15
C TYR A 166 2.30 -11.62 2.45
N GLN A 167 1.51 -11.96 1.43
CA GLN A 167 0.24 -12.70 1.58
C GLN A 167 0.46 -14.03 2.30
N LYS A 168 1.51 -14.79 1.91
CA LYS A 168 1.88 -16.05 2.57
C LYS A 168 2.24 -15.84 4.04
N SER A 169 3.05 -14.83 4.35
CA SER A 169 3.46 -14.52 5.73
C SER A 169 2.28 -14.05 6.59
N PHE A 170 1.40 -13.20 6.05
CA PHE A 170 0.18 -12.76 6.72
C PHE A 170 -0.74 -13.94 7.07
N LYS A 171 -0.98 -14.84 6.12
CA LYS A 171 -1.78 -16.05 6.33
C LYS A 171 -1.17 -16.96 7.39
N ALA A 172 0.14 -17.14 7.36
CA ALA A 172 0.88 -18.05 8.24
C ALA A 172 1.10 -17.52 9.66
N ALA A 173 0.98 -16.20 9.89
CA ALA A 173 1.23 -15.58 11.18
C ALA A 173 0.34 -16.16 12.30
N LYS A 174 0.96 -16.63 13.40
CA LYS A 174 0.31 -17.30 14.53
C LYS A 174 0.76 -16.77 15.90
N THR A 175 1.78 -15.93 15.94
CA THR A 175 2.36 -15.38 17.17
C THR A 175 2.58 -13.88 17.08
N ASP A 176 2.75 -13.21 18.22
CA ASP A 176 3.13 -11.79 18.30
C ASP A 176 4.34 -11.46 17.41
N ARG A 177 5.36 -12.34 17.39
CA ARG A 177 6.57 -12.16 16.60
C ARG A 177 6.28 -12.25 15.11
N ASP A 178 5.43 -13.18 14.70
CA ASP A 178 5.02 -13.29 13.29
C ASP A 178 4.30 -12.03 12.86
N LEU A 179 3.38 -11.50 13.67
CA LEU A 179 2.64 -10.29 13.34
C LEU A 179 3.54 -9.04 13.30
N ALA A 180 4.55 -8.96 14.16
CA ALA A 180 5.53 -7.88 14.10
C ALA A 180 6.30 -7.87 12.77
N LEU A 181 6.67 -9.05 12.26
CA LEU A 181 7.29 -9.18 10.94
C LEU A 181 6.31 -8.83 9.80
N VAL A 182 5.07 -9.28 9.91
CA VAL A 182 4.00 -8.95 8.97
C VAL A 182 3.81 -7.43 8.89
N TYR A 183 3.72 -6.76 10.03
CA TYR A 183 3.57 -5.29 10.08
C TYR A 183 4.74 -4.57 9.40
N ARG A 184 5.98 -4.97 9.69
CA ARG A 184 7.18 -4.36 9.06
C ARG A 184 7.20 -4.58 7.56
N ASN A 185 6.85 -5.79 7.12
CA ASN A 185 6.75 -6.11 5.69
C ASN A 185 5.61 -5.33 5.02
N ASN A 186 4.47 -5.16 5.70
CA ASN A 186 3.36 -4.33 5.24
C ASN A 186 3.83 -2.89 4.98
N LYS A 187 4.45 -2.26 5.98
CA LYS A 187 4.97 -0.88 5.84
C LYS A 187 5.94 -0.76 4.67
N LYS A 188 6.93 -1.66 4.61
CA LYS A 188 7.90 -1.65 3.51
C LYS A 188 7.24 -1.83 2.14
N LEU A 189 6.25 -2.72 2.04
CA LEU A 189 5.55 -2.98 0.80
C LEU A 189 4.67 -1.79 0.40
N CYS A 190 3.98 -1.13 1.35
CA CYS A 190 3.27 0.13 1.11
C CYS A 190 4.22 1.20 0.53
N ASP A 191 5.43 1.37 1.11
CA ASP A 191 6.39 2.35 0.63
C ASP A 191 6.81 2.08 -0.82
N VAL A 192 7.17 0.83 -1.15
CA VAL A 192 7.56 0.43 -2.51
C VAL A 192 6.42 0.58 -3.52
N MET A 193 5.18 0.26 -3.11
CA MET A 193 4.01 0.42 -3.98
C MET A 193 3.67 1.90 -4.19
N ASN A 194 3.81 2.74 -3.15
CA ASN A 194 3.62 4.19 -3.28
C ASN A 194 4.68 4.85 -4.16
N GLU A 195 5.94 4.42 -4.09
CA GLU A 195 6.96 4.86 -5.05
C GLU A 195 6.52 4.57 -6.50
N LYS A 196 5.92 3.38 -6.73
CA LYS A 196 5.42 3.02 -8.06
C LYS A 196 4.20 3.83 -8.50
N PHE A 197 3.31 4.17 -7.58
CA PHE A 197 2.22 5.11 -7.87
C PHE A 197 2.77 6.49 -8.25
N ASN A 198 3.74 7.02 -7.52
CA ASN A 198 4.35 8.31 -7.82
C ASN A 198 4.98 8.32 -9.22
N GLU A 199 5.77 7.27 -9.57
CA GLU A 199 6.32 7.13 -10.92
C GLU A 199 5.23 7.11 -12.01
N PHE A 200 4.13 6.40 -11.76
CA PHE A 200 3.01 6.33 -12.71
C PHE A 200 2.35 7.69 -12.88
N PHE A 201 2.12 8.41 -11.79
CA PHE A 201 1.45 9.70 -11.79
C PHE A 201 2.32 10.87 -12.27
N GLU A 202 3.64 10.76 -12.22
CA GLU A 202 4.55 11.77 -12.81
C GLU A 202 4.57 11.74 -14.35
N VAL A 203 4.21 10.61 -14.95
CA VAL A 203 4.31 10.41 -16.41
C VAL A 203 2.98 10.62 -17.14
N GLU A 204 1.87 10.37 -16.48
CA GLU A 204 0.54 10.47 -17.10
C GLU A 204 0.00 11.92 -16.99
N ASP A 205 -0.50 12.45 -18.11
CA ASP A 205 -1.16 13.76 -18.16
C ASP A 205 -2.57 13.66 -17.55
N PHE A 206 -2.79 14.30 -16.42
CA PHE A 206 -3.99 14.10 -15.57
C PHE A 206 -5.27 14.79 -16.06
N ASP A 207 -5.29 15.38 -17.23
CA ASP A 207 -6.52 15.80 -17.90
C ASP A 207 -7.41 14.61 -18.33
N SER A 208 -6.93 13.38 -18.14
CA SER A 208 -7.67 12.16 -18.43
C SER A 208 -8.06 11.43 -17.15
N ASP A 209 -9.23 10.78 -17.14
CA ASP A 209 -9.78 10.03 -16.03
C ASP A 209 -8.75 9.07 -15.40
N TYR A 210 -8.69 9.07 -14.06
CA TYR A 210 -7.85 8.16 -13.28
C TYR A 210 -8.21 6.70 -13.58
N PRO A 211 -7.21 5.80 -13.64
CA PRO A 211 -7.49 4.37 -13.72
C PRO A 211 -8.21 3.92 -12.45
N ASP A 212 -9.17 3.01 -12.59
CA ASP A 212 -9.77 2.34 -11.43
C ASP A 212 -8.77 1.37 -10.82
N LEU A 213 -8.22 1.71 -9.66
CA LEU A 213 -7.23 0.91 -8.94
C LEU A 213 -7.77 0.33 -7.62
N PHE A 214 -9.02 0.59 -7.23
CA PHE A 214 -9.60 0.11 -5.97
C PHE A 214 -9.65 -1.42 -5.84
N TRP A 215 -9.53 -2.15 -6.96
CA TRP A 215 -9.37 -3.59 -6.94
C TRP A 215 -8.09 -4.08 -6.23
N ILE A 216 -7.14 -3.17 -5.92
CA ILE A 216 -5.90 -3.49 -5.18
C ILE A 216 -6.17 -3.83 -3.72
N ASP A 217 -7.23 -3.31 -3.12
CA ASP A 217 -7.59 -3.57 -1.72
C ASP A 217 -7.88 -5.05 -1.47
N ASP A 218 -8.61 -5.70 -2.38
CA ASP A 218 -9.08 -7.07 -2.19
C ASP A 218 -7.95 -8.12 -2.03
N PRO A 219 -6.91 -8.12 -2.89
CA PRO A 219 -5.92 -9.19 -2.85
C PRO A 219 -4.84 -9.02 -1.78
N ILE A 220 -4.62 -7.82 -1.26
CA ILE A 220 -3.48 -7.56 -0.36
C ILE A 220 -3.98 -7.31 1.07
N PRO A 221 -3.92 -8.32 1.95
CA PRO A 221 -4.47 -8.21 3.29
C PRO A 221 -3.80 -7.11 4.11
N ALA A 222 -4.57 -6.44 4.95
CA ALA A 222 -4.16 -5.33 5.80
C ALA A 222 -3.51 -4.15 5.03
N MET A 223 -3.95 -3.94 3.79
CA MET A 223 -3.67 -2.74 3.01
C MET A 223 -4.98 -2.12 2.54
N THR A 224 -4.99 -0.83 2.35
CA THR A 224 -6.10 -0.10 1.75
C THR A 224 -5.59 0.99 0.83
N LEU A 225 -6.27 1.18 -0.29
CA LEU A 225 -6.00 2.23 -1.24
C LEU A 225 -6.87 3.44 -0.92
N GLY A 226 -6.28 4.60 -0.83
CA GLY A 226 -6.97 5.88 -0.68
C GLY A 226 -6.67 6.82 -1.83
N LEU A 227 -7.61 7.74 -2.07
CA LEU A 227 -7.36 8.92 -2.88
C LEU A 227 -7.01 10.05 -1.93
N VAL A 228 -5.84 10.65 -2.12
CA VAL A 228 -5.34 11.77 -1.33
C VAL A 228 -5.19 13.02 -2.22
N ALA A 229 -4.78 14.14 -1.65
CA ALA A 229 -4.59 15.40 -2.37
C ALA A 229 -5.84 15.76 -3.21
N GLU A 230 -7.00 15.90 -2.54
CA GLU A 230 -8.30 16.21 -3.18
C GLU A 230 -8.74 15.19 -4.24
N GLY A 231 -8.36 13.94 -4.06
CA GLY A 231 -8.68 12.86 -5.00
C GLY A 231 -7.80 12.80 -6.24
N THR A 232 -6.64 13.47 -6.21
CA THR A 232 -5.74 13.55 -7.35
C THR A 232 -4.61 12.51 -7.33
N MET A 233 -4.37 11.84 -6.21
CA MET A 233 -3.32 10.83 -6.08
C MET A 233 -3.82 9.58 -5.38
N TYR A 234 -3.43 8.42 -5.88
CA TYR A 234 -3.60 7.16 -5.15
C TYR A 234 -2.45 6.96 -4.17
N GLN A 235 -2.81 6.51 -2.98
CA GLN A 235 -1.83 6.08 -1.97
C GLN A 235 -2.31 4.84 -1.25
N ILE A 236 -1.40 3.91 -1.01
CA ILE A 236 -1.69 2.69 -0.27
C ILE A 236 -1.25 2.86 1.18
N PHE A 237 -2.11 2.42 2.09
CA PHE A 237 -1.90 2.52 3.53
C PHE A 237 -2.01 1.17 4.21
N THR A 238 -1.43 1.08 5.39
CA THR A 238 -1.68 -0.04 6.28
C THR A 238 -3.13 0.02 6.79
N ASN A 239 -3.92 -1.03 6.53
CA ASN A 239 -5.25 -1.18 7.10
C ASN A 239 -5.13 -1.69 8.54
N ILE A 240 -5.27 -0.78 9.51
CA ILE A 240 -5.10 -1.08 10.94
C ILE A 240 -6.21 -2.01 11.45
N ASP A 241 -7.44 -1.87 10.96
CA ASP A 241 -8.56 -2.71 11.38
C ASP A 241 -8.36 -4.18 11.00
N ASP A 242 -7.76 -4.44 9.84
CA ASP A 242 -7.40 -5.80 9.44
C ASP A 242 -6.22 -6.36 10.24
N LEU A 243 -5.27 -5.50 10.64
CA LEU A 243 -4.22 -5.91 11.58
C LEU A 243 -4.79 -6.25 12.96
N ILE A 244 -5.78 -5.51 13.45
CA ILE A 244 -6.50 -5.81 14.70
C ILE A 244 -7.21 -7.16 14.61
N LYS A 245 -7.93 -7.42 13.51
CA LYS A 245 -8.58 -8.71 13.27
C LYS A 245 -7.54 -9.84 13.23
N LYS A 246 -6.39 -9.61 12.58
CA LYS A 246 -5.32 -10.60 12.49
C LYS A 246 -4.67 -10.86 13.84
N SER A 247 -4.34 -9.83 14.62
CA SER A 247 -3.74 -9.95 15.94
C SER A 247 -4.63 -10.76 16.90
N ALA A 248 -5.95 -10.61 16.81
CA ALA A 248 -6.90 -11.39 17.58
C ALA A 248 -6.83 -12.91 17.31
N THR A 249 -6.18 -13.35 16.24
CA THR A 249 -6.02 -14.77 15.87
C THR A 249 -4.64 -15.33 16.21
N THR A 250 -3.70 -14.50 16.65
CA THR A 250 -2.35 -14.91 17.07
C THR A 250 -2.33 -15.35 18.52
N LYS A 251 -1.23 -16.02 18.91
CA LYS A 251 -0.95 -16.36 20.31
C LYS A 251 -0.12 -15.25 20.93
N GLY A 252 -0.61 -14.69 22.02
CA GLY A 252 0.01 -13.60 22.74
C GLY A 252 -0.92 -12.40 22.85
N GLU A 253 -0.44 -11.34 23.49
CA GLU A 253 -1.21 -10.11 23.71
C GLU A 253 -0.46 -8.84 23.27
N ILE A 254 0.84 -8.97 22.96
CA ILE A 254 1.68 -7.81 22.67
C ILE A 254 1.32 -7.19 21.36
N ASP A 255 1.05 -8.00 20.34
CA ASP A 255 0.58 -7.54 19.03
C ASP A 255 -0.84 -6.97 19.09
N ASN A 256 -1.71 -7.52 19.94
CA ASN A 256 -3.03 -6.95 20.21
C ASN A 256 -2.94 -5.55 20.83
N ASP A 257 -2.04 -5.38 21.81
CA ASP A 257 -1.81 -4.09 22.45
C ASP A 257 -1.21 -3.10 21.45
N PHE A 258 -0.28 -3.55 20.61
CA PHE A 258 0.34 -2.71 19.58
C PHE A 258 -0.65 -2.27 18.50
N THR A 259 -1.46 -3.18 17.96
CA THR A 259 -2.44 -2.82 16.92
C THR A 259 -3.54 -1.90 17.44
N LYS A 260 -3.97 -2.07 18.70
CA LYS A 260 -4.86 -1.12 19.37
C LYS A 260 -4.20 0.25 19.58
N LEU A 261 -2.91 0.26 19.97
CA LEU A 261 -2.15 1.50 20.06
C LEU A 261 -2.07 2.22 18.71
N LEU A 262 -1.83 1.50 17.61
CA LEU A 262 -1.85 2.09 16.26
C LEU A 262 -3.21 2.71 15.93
N LYS A 263 -4.32 2.04 16.28
CA LYS A 263 -5.67 2.59 16.07
C LYS A 263 -5.88 3.89 16.84
N ASP A 264 -5.47 3.93 18.11
CA ASP A 264 -5.55 5.16 18.92
C ASP A 264 -4.64 6.27 18.38
N TYR A 265 -3.49 5.90 17.81
CA TYR A 265 -2.51 6.84 17.27
C TYR A 265 -2.98 7.49 15.96
N TYR A 266 -3.67 6.71 15.11
CA TYR A 266 -4.16 7.12 13.80
C TYR A 266 -5.71 7.17 13.74
N ASP A 267 -6.35 7.46 14.86
CA ASP A 267 -7.80 7.57 14.98
C ASP A 267 -8.29 8.93 14.45
N GLY A 268 -8.04 9.18 13.17
CA GLY A 268 -8.56 10.37 12.49
C GLY A 268 -9.75 9.97 11.61
N ASP A 269 -10.82 10.75 11.66
CA ASP A 269 -12.06 10.51 10.91
C ASP A 269 -11.89 10.61 9.39
N VAL A 270 -10.79 11.16 8.90
CA VAL A 270 -10.69 11.58 7.50
C VAL A 270 -9.72 10.75 6.69
N GLU A 271 -8.59 10.31 7.24
CA GLU A 271 -7.60 9.54 6.48
C GLU A 271 -6.67 8.74 7.41
N TYR A 272 -6.42 7.50 7.08
CA TYR A 272 -5.63 6.51 7.84
C TYR A 272 -4.17 6.87 8.14
N TYR A 273 -3.69 8.04 7.74
CA TYR A 273 -2.29 8.44 7.91
C TYR A 273 -2.08 9.67 8.80
N PHE A 274 -3.16 10.37 9.19
CA PHE A 274 -3.04 11.47 10.14
C PHE A 274 -3.04 10.96 11.56
N ALA A 275 -2.07 11.47 12.33
CA ALA A 275 -2.03 11.18 13.73
C ALA A 275 -3.22 11.85 14.46
N SER A 276 -3.83 11.14 15.42
CA SER A 276 -4.99 11.60 16.17
C SER A 276 -4.74 12.86 17.02
N TYR A 277 -3.49 13.23 17.22
CA TYR A 277 -3.05 14.43 17.93
C TYR A 277 -2.83 15.66 17.03
N TYR A 278 -3.08 15.51 15.74
CA TYR A 278 -2.96 16.59 14.76
C TYR A 278 -4.25 16.70 13.95
N LEU A 279 -4.70 17.91 13.66
CA LEU A 279 -5.86 18.15 12.81
C LEU A 279 -5.41 18.84 11.53
N GLN A 280 -5.64 18.21 10.40
CA GLN A 280 -5.43 18.82 9.09
C GLN A 280 -6.65 19.65 8.70
N THR A 281 -6.40 20.83 8.13
CA THR A 281 -7.42 21.70 7.57
C THR A 281 -7.56 21.47 6.06
N TRP A 282 -8.66 21.92 5.48
CA TRP A 282 -8.98 21.71 4.06
C TRP A 282 -7.97 22.34 3.08
N ASP A 283 -7.20 23.36 3.55
CA ASP A 283 -6.18 24.08 2.79
C ASP A 283 -4.77 23.48 2.92
N TYR A 284 -4.70 22.22 3.33
CA TYR A 284 -3.45 21.46 3.61
C TYR A 284 -2.59 22.01 4.75
N GLY A 285 -3.10 22.99 5.50
CA GLY A 285 -2.56 23.41 6.78
C GLY A 285 -2.91 22.40 7.88
N GLY A 286 -2.76 22.82 9.12
CA GLY A 286 -3.19 22.02 10.26
C GLY A 286 -2.52 22.48 11.54
N TYR A 287 -3.00 21.95 12.64
CA TYR A 287 -2.53 22.33 13.96
C TYR A 287 -2.48 21.14 14.92
N SER A 288 -1.57 21.23 15.86
CA SER A 288 -1.46 20.30 16.97
C SER A 288 -2.66 20.38 17.91
N LEU A 289 -3.09 19.24 18.41
CA LEU A 289 -4.12 19.13 19.45
C LEU A 289 -3.52 19.02 20.86
N LEU A 290 -2.29 19.51 21.05
CA LEU A 290 -1.66 19.63 22.38
C LEU A 290 -2.53 20.50 23.26
N GLY A 291 -2.80 20.07 24.48
CA GLY A 291 -3.75 20.67 25.39
C GLY A 291 -5.05 19.89 25.56
N GLN A 292 -5.34 18.93 24.64
CA GLN A 292 -6.48 18.03 24.73
C GLN A 292 -6.20 16.73 25.52
N GLY A 293 -4.99 16.54 26.02
CA GLY A 293 -4.58 15.33 26.74
C GLY A 293 -4.21 14.15 25.84
N LYS A 294 -4.27 14.30 24.51
CA LYS A 294 -4.00 13.22 23.54
C LYS A 294 -2.54 12.80 23.55
N HIS A 295 -1.59 13.76 23.57
CA HIS A 295 -0.16 13.47 23.60
C HIS A 295 0.23 12.71 24.86
N ASN A 296 -0.23 13.17 26.01
CA ASN A 296 0.00 12.50 27.29
C ASN A 296 -0.60 11.07 27.31
N ALA A 297 -1.82 10.90 26.79
CA ALA A 297 -2.47 9.59 26.70
C ALA A 297 -1.70 8.62 25.80
N LEU A 298 -1.24 9.05 24.63
CA LEU A 298 -0.47 8.24 23.69
C LEU A 298 0.92 7.89 24.24
N LEU A 299 1.63 8.87 24.85
CA LEU A 299 2.92 8.61 25.51
C LEU A 299 2.79 7.57 26.63
N ASN A 300 1.72 7.60 27.42
CA ASN A 300 1.46 6.60 28.43
C ASN A 300 1.22 5.20 27.85
N LYS A 301 0.53 5.08 26.71
CA LYS A 301 0.30 3.82 26.03
C LYS A 301 1.60 3.25 25.44
N LEU A 302 2.41 4.10 24.79
CA LEU A 302 3.72 3.76 24.26
C LEU A 302 4.67 3.27 25.37
N ASP A 303 4.73 3.98 26.50
CA ASP A 303 5.58 3.62 27.64
C ASP A 303 5.18 2.28 28.25
N LYS A 304 3.89 2.04 28.46
CA LYS A 304 3.37 0.77 28.96
C LYS A 304 3.73 -0.39 28.04
N LEU A 305 3.60 -0.21 26.72
CA LEU A 305 3.94 -1.26 25.76
C LEU A 305 5.45 -1.53 25.74
N ALA A 306 6.28 -0.48 25.75
CA ALA A 306 7.74 -0.60 25.82
C ALA A 306 8.23 -1.32 27.09
N ILE A 307 7.55 -1.13 28.23
CA ILE A 307 7.85 -1.85 29.48
C ILE A 307 7.46 -3.32 29.37
N LYS A 308 6.37 -3.63 28.69
CA LYS A 308 5.80 -4.98 28.58
C LYS A 308 6.62 -5.86 27.63
N SER A 309 7.19 -5.28 26.55
CA SER A 309 7.93 -6.02 25.52
C SER A 309 8.86 -5.14 24.72
N ASP A 310 9.97 -5.72 24.24
CA ASP A 310 10.90 -5.11 23.28
C ASP A 310 10.55 -5.40 21.81
N LEU A 311 9.51 -6.19 21.56
CA LEU A 311 9.16 -6.68 20.23
C LEU A 311 8.90 -5.57 19.21
N PHE A 312 8.29 -4.46 19.64
CA PHE A 312 7.95 -3.29 18.81
C PHE A 312 8.78 -2.04 19.14
N THR A 313 9.99 -2.23 19.69
CA THR A 313 10.88 -1.11 20.07
C THR A 313 11.14 -0.11 18.95
N PRO A 314 11.45 -0.51 17.70
CA PRO A 314 11.66 0.45 16.61
C PRO A 314 10.41 1.28 16.31
N GLU A 315 9.25 0.65 16.29
CA GLU A 315 7.96 1.29 16.01
C GLU A 315 7.57 2.25 17.12
N ILE A 316 7.69 1.82 18.37
CA ILE A 316 7.42 2.66 19.55
C ILE A 316 8.34 3.89 19.55
N LYS A 317 9.63 3.70 19.22
CA LYS A 317 10.59 4.80 19.13
C LYS A 317 10.17 5.80 18.05
N GLN A 318 9.73 5.34 16.88
CA GLN A 318 9.29 6.23 15.80
C GLN A 318 8.03 7.01 16.19
N LEU A 319 7.00 6.31 16.71
CA LEU A 319 5.76 6.94 17.14
C LEU A 319 6.00 7.97 18.26
N LYS A 320 6.84 7.64 19.24
CA LYS A 320 7.28 8.58 20.27
C LYS A 320 7.98 9.80 19.68
N THR A 321 8.92 9.59 18.75
CA THR A 321 9.66 10.68 18.12
C THR A 321 8.73 11.65 17.42
N ASN A 322 7.76 11.15 16.67
CA ASN A 322 6.77 11.99 15.98
C ASN A 322 5.91 12.80 16.97
N LEU A 323 5.46 12.18 18.08
CA LEU A 323 4.74 12.88 19.15
C LEU A 323 5.54 14.00 19.79
N LEU A 324 6.82 13.73 20.10
CA LEU A 324 7.70 14.73 20.70
C LEU A 324 8.06 15.85 19.72
N ASP A 325 8.19 15.51 18.43
CA ASP A 325 8.46 16.47 17.37
C ASP A 325 7.31 17.47 17.21
N ASP A 326 6.06 16.99 17.24
CA ASP A 326 4.86 17.83 17.22
C ASP A 326 4.86 18.85 18.39
N ILE A 327 5.23 18.42 19.61
CA ILE A 327 5.32 19.31 20.77
C ILE A 327 6.49 20.30 20.63
N THR A 328 7.64 19.85 20.13
CA THR A 328 8.89 20.62 20.19
C THR A 328 9.14 21.51 18.98
N ASN A 329 8.60 21.14 17.81
CA ASN A 329 8.79 21.85 16.55
C ASN A 329 7.50 22.39 15.94
N GLY A 330 6.32 22.06 16.48
CA GLY A 330 5.04 22.62 16.06
C GLY A 330 4.99 24.14 16.26
N ALA A 331 4.30 24.83 15.36
CA ALA A 331 4.10 26.27 15.37
C ALA A 331 2.63 26.68 15.58
N GLU A 332 1.70 25.78 15.26
CA GLU A 332 0.26 26.04 15.32
C GLU A 332 -0.44 25.03 16.23
N TYR A 333 -1.26 25.53 17.16
CA TYR A 333 -1.93 24.74 18.20
C TYR A 333 -3.40 25.11 18.29
N GLY A 334 -4.28 24.10 18.29
CA GLY A 334 -5.72 24.25 18.35
C GLY A 334 -6.30 24.58 19.75
N GLU A 335 -5.44 24.75 20.75
CA GLU A 335 -5.83 25.03 22.12
C GLU A 335 -5.14 26.30 22.64
N ASN A 336 -5.66 26.86 23.71
CA ASN A 336 -5.05 28.00 24.35
C ASN A 336 -3.82 27.65 25.21
N SER A 337 -3.00 28.64 25.54
CA SER A 337 -1.77 28.48 26.33
C SER A 337 -1.99 27.76 27.66
N GLU A 338 -3.08 28.01 28.37
CA GLU A 338 -3.35 27.40 29.66
C GLU A 338 -3.51 25.87 29.58
N THR A 339 -4.32 25.38 28.63
CA THR A 339 -4.54 23.94 28.42
C THR A 339 -3.30 23.26 27.89
N ILE A 340 -2.54 23.91 26.98
CA ILE A 340 -1.27 23.43 26.46
C ILE A 340 -0.24 23.28 27.59
N LEU A 341 -0.06 24.31 28.41
CA LEU A 341 0.87 24.31 29.55
C LEU A 341 0.51 23.23 30.57
N LYS A 342 -0.78 23.00 30.79
CA LYS A 342 -1.25 21.93 31.69
C LYS A 342 -0.81 20.55 31.19
N GLU A 343 -1.07 20.23 29.92
CA GLU A 343 -0.69 18.94 29.36
C GLU A 343 0.83 18.80 29.28
N LEU A 344 1.57 19.85 28.89
CA LEU A 344 3.03 19.88 28.89
C LEU A 344 3.61 19.60 30.29
N ASP A 345 3.00 20.19 31.33
CA ASP A 345 3.38 19.94 32.72
C ASP A 345 3.13 18.50 33.13
N GLU A 346 2.01 17.90 32.72
CA GLU A 346 1.72 16.48 32.97
C GLU A 346 2.76 15.59 32.30
N ILE A 347 3.12 15.88 31.05
CA ILE A 347 4.15 15.12 30.30
C ILE A 347 5.52 15.28 30.97
N THR A 348 5.95 16.51 31.29
CA THR A 348 7.29 16.77 31.81
C THR A 348 7.49 16.35 33.26
N LYS A 349 6.41 16.20 34.03
CA LYS A 349 6.39 15.62 35.38
C LYS A 349 6.15 14.10 35.39
N GLY A 350 5.73 13.55 34.27
CA GLY A 350 5.52 12.11 34.08
C GLY A 350 6.82 11.31 34.21
N LYS A 351 6.69 10.04 34.61
CA LYS A 351 7.84 9.14 34.79
C LYS A 351 7.91 8.13 33.65
N TYR A 352 8.03 8.63 32.42
CA TYR A 352 8.15 7.79 31.24
C TYR A 352 9.55 7.18 31.11
N LYS A 353 9.63 5.87 30.90
CA LYS A 353 10.90 5.17 30.62
C LYS A 353 11.38 5.39 29.19
N ILE A 354 10.44 5.67 28.27
CA ILE A 354 10.78 5.90 26.85
C ILE A 354 11.30 7.30 26.57
N ILE A 355 11.10 8.27 27.46
CA ILE A 355 11.58 9.65 27.29
C ILE A 355 12.97 9.76 27.94
N THR A 356 13.96 10.15 27.12
CA THR A 356 15.32 10.36 27.60
C THR A 356 15.46 11.68 28.36
N ALA A 357 16.53 11.83 29.13
CA ALA A 357 16.82 13.08 29.85
C ALA A 357 16.98 14.28 28.90
N THR A 358 17.55 14.07 27.73
CA THR A 358 17.70 15.11 26.69
C THR A 358 16.35 15.52 26.14
N GLU A 359 15.49 14.58 25.75
CA GLU A 359 14.14 14.85 25.25
C GLU A 359 13.30 15.58 26.32
N LEU A 360 13.39 15.16 27.58
CA LEU A 360 12.72 15.84 28.69
C LEU A 360 13.18 17.29 28.86
N THR A 361 14.47 17.55 28.66
CA THR A 361 15.01 18.91 28.70
C THR A 361 14.48 19.74 27.55
N THR A 362 14.44 19.19 26.35
CA THR A 362 13.85 19.86 25.17
C THR A 362 12.38 20.21 25.39
N LEU A 363 11.57 19.29 25.93
CA LEU A 363 10.17 19.53 26.26
C LEU A 363 10.03 20.67 27.31
N LYS A 364 10.85 20.66 28.35
CA LYS A 364 10.83 21.76 29.37
C LYS A 364 11.19 23.11 28.79
N ASN A 365 12.12 23.16 27.85
CA ASN A 365 12.53 24.39 27.18
C ASN A 365 11.41 24.96 26.27
N ARG A 366 10.39 24.18 25.94
CA ARG A 366 9.22 24.64 25.17
C ARG A 366 8.26 25.50 26.01
N ARG A 367 8.28 25.31 27.31
CA ARG A 367 7.37 25.99 28.24
C ARG A 367 7.30 27.52 28.07
N PRO A 368 8.44 28.28 28.06
CA PRO A 368 8.41 29.74 27.90
C PRO A 368 7.74 30.19 26.59
N MET A 369 7.80 29.35 25.56
CA MET A 369 7.20 29.63 24.25
C MET A 369 5.68 29.58 24.29
N PHE A 370 5.11 28.77 25.16
CA PHE A 370 3.65 28.73 25.39
C PHE A 370 3.17 29.73 26.43
N GLU A 371 4.07 30.21 27.29
CA GLU A 371 3.75 31.28 28.24
C GLU A 371 3.63 32.66 27.56
N LYS A 372 4.40 32.83 26.44
CA LYS A 372 4.43 34.08 25.65
C LYS A 372 4.54 33.74 24.17
N PRO A 373 3.49 33.14 23.57
CA PRO A 373 3.56 32.63 22.19
C PRO A 373 3.87 33.75 21.18
N GLU A 374 3.48 34.98 21.45
CA GLU A 374 3.74 36.15 20.62
C GLU A 374 5.24 36.48 20.47
N ASP A 375 6.07 36.13 21.46
CA ASP A 375 7.51 36.32 21.40
C ASP A 375 8.24 35.27 20.53
N TYR A 376 7.57 34.16 20.12
CA TYR A 376 8.17 33.00 19.46
C TYR A 376 7.47 32.61 18.16
N GLU A 377 6.64 33.44 17.58
CA GLU A 377 5.86 33.16 16.36
C GLU A 377 5.01 31.86 16.46
N ILE A 378 4.51 31.55 17.66
CA ILE A 378 3.63 30.42 17.90
C ILE A 378 2.20 30.91 17.89
N GLN A 379 1.36 30.19 17.11
CA GLN A 379 -0.06 30.45 17.03
C GLN A 379 -0.80 29.51 18.01
N VAL A 380 -1.55 30.10 18.93
CA VAL A 380 -2.46 29.40 19.83
C VAL A 380 -3.85 29.92 19.61
N PHE A 381 -4.83 29.06 19.47
CA PHE A 381 -6.21 29.51 19.29
C PHE A 381 -6.80 29.92 20.66
N MET A 382 -7.18 31.16 20.77
CA MET A 382 -8.01 31.57 21.91
C MET A 382 -9.42 31.00 21.71
N LYS A 383 -9.94 30.32 22.72
CA LYS A 383 -11.34 29.91 22.76
C LYS A 383 -12.22 31.15 22.96
N ASP A 384 -12.38 31.92 21.90
CA ASP A 384 -13.39 33.00 21.85
C ASP A 384 -14.13 32.87 20.51
N PHE A 385 -14.90 31.77 20.37
CA PHE A 385 -16.03 31.74 19.43
C PHE A 385 -17.07 30.71 19.89
#